data_140c562fd014a4fd348d74bfb9d7b39d
#
_entry.id   140c562fd014a4fd348d74bfb9d7b39d
#
_cell.length_a   1.000
_cell.length_b   1.000
_cell.length_c   1.000
_cell.angle_alpha   90.00
_cell.angle_beta   90.00
_cell.angle_gamma   90.00
#
_symmetry.space_group_name_H-M   'P 1'
#
loop_
_entity.id
_entity.type
_entity.pdbx_description
1 polymer ?
#
loop_
_entity_poly.entity_id
_entity_poly.type
_entity_poly.pdbx_seq_one_letter_code
_entity_poly.pdbx_strand_id
1 'polypeptide(L)'
;MSNVHVFDHPLIQHKLSILRDKNTSVKEFRELISEIAMLMCFEATRDLPLEEIDVETPVATAHCKHIAGKKLAIVPILRAGLGMVDGMVTMMPNVKVGHIGLFRDPQTLEPVKYYFKKPPDIAERDVIIVDPMLATGGSASAAVQFMKEVGCKHIKLMCIIGAPEGVAVMQKEHPDVDIYVAALDDHLNEHGYIVPGLGDAGDRIFGTK
;
A
#
# COMPACT_ATOMS: atom_id res chain seq x y z
N MET A 1 -16.24 -11.40 -0.13
CA MET A 1 -15.00 -11.65 -0.91
C MET A 1 -14.30 -10.32 -1.00
N SER A 2 -13.00 -10.27 -0.67
CA SER A 2 -12.21 -9.06 -0.86
C SER A 2 -12.26 -8.62 -2.32
N ASN A 3 -12.46 -7.32 -2.55
CA ASN A 3 -12.44 -6.77 -3.88
C ASN A 3 -10.99 -6.54 -4.31
N VAL A 4 -10.67 -6.90 -5.55
CA VAL A 4 -9.38 -6.58 -6.15
C VAL A 4 -9.60 -5.44 -7.14
N HIS A 5 -9.00 -4.29 -6.82
CA HIS A 5 -9.07 -3.08 -7.63
C HIS A 5 -7.77 -2.96 -8.44
N VAL A 6 -7.86 -3.26 -9.73
CA VAL A 6 -6.74 -3.08 -10.67
C VAL A 6 -6.91 -1.74 -11.37
N PHE A 7 -5.91 -0.87 -11.28
CA PHE A 7 -5.98 0.46 -11.87
C PHE A 7 -5.60 0.44 -13.35
N ASP A 8 -6.48 0.96 -14.18
CA ASP A 8 -6.29 1.11 -15.63
C ASP A 8 -5.99 2.57 -16.06
N HIS A 9 -5.82 3.47 -15.09
CA HIS A 9 -5.60 4.89 -15.35
C HIS A 9 -4.35 5.14 -16.20
N PRO A 10 -4.43 5.87 -17.33
CA PRO A 10 -3.30 6.04 -18.26
C PRO A 10 -2.01 6.57 -17.62
N LEU A 11 -2.09 7.51 -16.67
CA LEU A 11 -0.91 8.02 -15.97
C LEU A 11 -0.22 6.95 -15.11
N ILE A 12 -0.99 6.08 -14.45
CA ILE A 12 -0.45 4.97 -13.67
C ILE A 12 0.24 3.98 -14.60
N GLN A 13 -0.42 3.60 -15.70
CA GLN A 13 0.14 2.64 -16.67
C GLN A 13 1.40 3.18 -17.35
N HIS A 14 1.42 4.47 -17.71
CA HIS A 14 2.61 5.12 -18.27
C HIS A 14 3.79 5.09 -17.29
N LYS A 15 3.58 5.49 -16.02
CA LYS A 15 4.63 5.47 -15.00
C LYS A 15 5.10 4.05 -14.69
N LEU A 16 4.18 3.10 -14.68
CA LEU A 16 4.48 1.69 -14.46
C LEU A 16 5.37 1.11 -15.58
N SER A 17 5.14 1.50 -16.84
CA SER A 17 5.98 1.04 -17.95
C SER A 17 7.44 1.49 -17.81
N ILE A 18 7.67 2.73 -17.35
CA ILE A 18 9.02 3.26 -17.07
C ILE A 18 9.62 2.56 -15.83
N LEU A 19 8.81 2.38 -14.77
CA LEU A 19 9.23 1.71 -13.54
C LEU A 19 9.75 0.28 -13.81
N ARG A 20 9.13 -0.45 -14.74
CA ARG A 20 9.50 -1.82 -15.11
C ARG A 20 10.84 -1.89 -15.85
N ASP A 21 11.26 -0.85 -16.56
CA ASP A 21 12.50 -0.89 -17.34
C ASP A 21 13.69 -1.15 -16.40
N LYS A 22 14.48 -2.18 -16.73
CA LYS A 22 15.69 -2.55 -15.98
C LYS A 22 16.75 -1.46 -15.92
N ASN A 23 16.71 -0.50 -16.86
CA ASN A 23 17.66 0.61 -16.95
C ASN A 23 17.20 1.84 -16.15
N THR A 24 15.99 1.85 -15.62
CA THR A 24 15.50 2.94 -14.77
C THR A 24 16.42 3.13 -13.56
N SER A 25 16.95 4.33 -13.41
CA SER A 25 17.89 4.65 -12.34
C SER A 25 17.24 4.56 -10.95
N VAL A 26 18.05 4.37 -9.92
CA VAL A 26 17.57 4.33 -8.51
C VAL A 26 16.79 5.59 -8.16
N LYS A 27 17.24 6.77 -8.60
CA LYS A 27 16.55 8.04 -8.35
C LYS A 27 15.16 8.02 -8.99
N GLU A 28 15.11 7.74 -10.29
CA GLU A 28 13.87 7.74 -11.07
C GLU A 28 12.90 6.65 -10.57
N PHE A 29 13.41 5.48 -10.19
CA PHE A 29 12.60 4.41 -9.62
C PHE A 29 11.90 4.85 -8.32
N ARG A 30 12.60 5.56 -7.42
CA ARG A 30 12.00 6.12 -6.20
C ARG A 30 10.94 7.16 -6.50
N GLU A 31 11.20 8.06 -7.44
CA GLU A 31 10.26 9.09 -7.84
C GLU A 31 8.98 8.45 -8.42
N LEU A 32 9.12 7.47 -9.30
CA LEU A 32 7.99 6.75 -9.90
C LEU A 32 7.17 5.95 -8.88
N ILE A 33 7.82 5.26 -7.93
CA ILE A 33 7.14 4.55 -6.83
C ILE A 33 6.27 5.54 -6.02
N SER A 34 6.84 6.68 -5.65
CA SER A 34 6.14 7.73 -4.89
C SER A 34 4.96 8.32 -5.68
N GLU A 35 5.15 8.62 -6.95
CA GLU A 35 4.12 9.19 -7.82
C GLU A 35 2.97 8.20 -8.09
N ILE A 36 3.28 6.92 -8.33
CA ILE A 36 2.26 5.87 -8.49
C ILE A 36 1.49 5.71 -7.18
N ALA A 37 2.19 5.64 -6.04
CA ALA A 37 1.55 5.53 -4.73
C ALA A 37 0.60 6.71 -4.44
N MET A 38 0.98 7.93 -4.83
CA MET A 38 0.14 9.12 -4.71
C MET A 38 -1.15 8.97 -5.54
N LEU A 39 -1.04 8.59 -6.82
CA LEU A 39 -2.19 8.39 -7.69
C LEU A 39 -3.12 7.26 -7.20
N MET A 40 -2.54 6.15 -6.76
CA MET A 40 -3.30 5.04 -6.17
C MET A 40 -3.98 5.44 -4.87
N CYS A 41 -3.34 6.24 -4.03
CA CYS A 41 -3.89 6.75 -2.78
C CYS A 41 -5.16 7.57 -3.03
N PHE A 42 -5.19 8.40 -4.06
CA PHE A 42 -6.38 9.17 -4.44
C PHE A 42 -7.60 8.27 -4.67
N GLU A 43 -7.43 7.16 -5.37
CA GLU A 43 -8.52 6.21 -5.62
C GLU A 43 -8.84 5.35 -4.38
N ALA A 44 -7.82 4.88 -3.67
CA ALA A 44 -8.00 4.04 -2.48
C ALA A 44 -8.69 4.77 -1.32
N THR A 45 -8.77 6.10 -1.37
CA THR A 45 -9.45 6.95 -0.37
C THR A 45 -10.82 7.47 -0.81
N ARG A 46 -11.35 6.99 -1.93
CA ARG A 46 -12.62 7.47 -2.52
C ARG A 46 -13.84 7.24 -1.62
N ASP A 47 -13.80 6.25 -0.77
CA ASP A 47 -14.87 5.83 0.13
C ASP A 47 -14.78 6.41 1.55
N LEU A 48 -13.83 7.35 1.79
CA LEU A 48 -13.72 7.99 3.08
C LEU A 48 -15.02 8.73 3.44
N PRO A 49 -15.53 8.55 4.67
CA PRO A 49 -16.73 9.21 5.12
C PRO A 49 -16.52 10.73 5.21
N LEU A 50 -17.56 11.47 4.85
CA LEU A 50 -17.60 12.92 4.91
C LEU A 50 -18.64 13.38 5.92
N GLU A 51 -18.37 14.48 6.59
CA GLU A 51 -19.31 15.21 7.45
C GLU A 51 -19.50 16.63 6.93
N GLU A 52 -20.67 17.22 7.21
CA GLU A 52 -20.98 18.60 6.83
C GLU A 52 -20.45 19.56 7.88
N ILE A 53 -19.82 20.63 7.42
CA ILE A 53 -19.30 21.72 8.26
C ILE A 53 -19.60 23.07 7.62
N ASP A 54 -19.76 24.09 8.46
CA ASP A 54 -19.84 25.47 8.01
C ASP A 54 -18.46 26.12 8.03
N VAL A 55 -18.10 26.74 6.91
CA VAL A 55 -16.81 27.41 6.73
C VAL A 55 -17.05 28.88 6.40
N GLU A 56 -16.51 29.77 7.21
CA GLU A 56 -16.50 31.22 6.92
C GLU A 56 -15.49 31.48 5.79
N THR A 57 -16.00 31.91 4.63
CA THR A 57 -15.19 32.36 3.51
C THR A 57 -15.05 33.89 3.55
N PRO A 58 -14.18 34.49 2.75
CA PRO A 58 -14.07 35.95 2.65
C PRO A 58 -15.36 36.66 2.19
N VAL A 59 -16.35 35.90 1.67
CA VAL A 59 -17.59 36.48 1.09
C VAL A 59 -18.83 36.11 1.90
N ALA A 60 -18.96 34.86 2.35
CA ALA A 60 -20.14 34.35 3.07
C ALA A 60 -19.84 32.99 3.72
N THR A 61 -20.71 32.54 4.63
CA THR A 61 -20.65 31.16 5.15
C THR A 61 -20.96 30.16 4.04
N ALA A 62 -20.09 29.17 3.87
CA ALA A 62 -20.27 28.06 2.93
C ALA A 62 -20.52 26.73 3.67
N HIS A 63 -21.53 25.98 3.24
CA HIS A 63 -21.76 24.61 3.69
C HIS A 63 -20.85 23.66 2.91
N CYS A 64 -19.85 23.11 3.61
CA CYS A 64 -18.78 22.30 3.00
C CYS A 64 -18.79 20.88 3.53
N LYS A 65 -18.04 19.98 2.84
CA LYS A 65 -17.81 18.61 3.28
C LYS A 65 -16.37 18.44 3.74
N HIS A 66 -16.19 17.77 4.86
CA HIS A 66 -14.90 17.50 5.48
C HIS A 66 -14.78 15.99 5.75
N ILE A 67 -13.56 15.43 5.69
CA ILE A 67 -13.36 14.02 6.05
C ILE A 67 -13.72 13.80 7.50
N ALA A 68 -14.67 12.90 7.75
CA ALA A 68 -15.19 12.61 9.08
C ALA A 68 -14.20 11.81 9.95
N GLY A 69 -14.34 11.93 11.27
CA GLY A 69 -13.71 11.07 12.26
C GLY A 69 -12.18 11.08 12.32
N LYS A 70 -11.61 10.05 12.91
CA LYS A 70 -10.18 9.79 12.94
C LYS A 70 -9.77 9.22 11.61
N LYS A 71 -8.92 9.95 10.93
CA LYS A 71 -8.51 9.75 9.55
C LYS A 71 -7.57 8.56 9.41
N LEU A 72 -6.92 8.45 8.27
CA LEU A 72 -6.09 7.34 7.86
C LEU A 72 -4.80 7.15 8.67
N ALA A 73 -4.31 5.91 8.64
CA ALA A 73 -2.93 5.58 8.94
C ALA A 73 -2.34 4.75 7.79
N ILE A 74 -1.08 4.99 7.46
CA ILE A 74 -0.32 4.23 6.48
C ILE A 74 0.64 3.31 7.24
N VAL A 75 0.73 2.05 6.82
CA VAL A 75 1.63 1.07 7.43
C VAL A 75 2.47 0.39 6.34
N PRO A 76 3.67 0.94 6.03
CA PRO A 76 4.58 0.28 5.11
C PRO A 76 5.14 -1.01 5.72
N ILE A 77 5.20 -2.05 4.87
CA ILE A 77 5.98 -3.25 5.16
C ILE A 77 7.44 -2.93 4.85
N LEU A 78 8.28 -2.94 5.86
CA LEU A 78 9.70 -2.65 5.73
C LEU A 78 10.40 -3.78 4.94
N ARG A 79 11.34 -3.45 4.09
CA ARG A 79 11.90 -2.14 3.73
C ARG A 79 11.16 -1.45 2.57
N ALA A 80 10.74 -2.23 1.56
CA ALA A 80 10.29 -1.72 0.25
C ALA A 80 9.08 -0.78 0.34
N GLY A 81 8.14 -1.05 1.26
CA GLY A 81 6.96 -0.21 1.47
C GLY A 81 7.26 1.25 1.81
N LEU A 82 8.47 1.56 2.33
CA LEU A 82 8.88 2.94 2.61
C LEU A 82 8.87 3.82 1.36
N GLY A 83 9.18 3.27 0.19
CA GLY A 83 9.17 4.03 -1.06
C GLY A 83 7.81 4.61 -1.45
N MET A 84 6.72 4.05 -0.93
CA MET A 84 5.36 4.50 -1.21
C MET A 84 4.87 5.60 -0.27
N VAL A 85 5.52 5.77 0.90
CA VAL A 85 5.01 6.62 1.99
C VAL A 85 5.00 8.09 1.61
N ASP A 86 6.08 8.62 1.03
CA ASP A 86 6.22 10.04 0.75
C ASP A 86 5.15 10.57 -0.22
N GLY A 87 4.82 9.81 -1.26
CA GLY A 87 3.74 10.14 -2.18
C GLY A 87 2.38 10.23 -1.48
N MET A 88 2.09 9.29 -0.60
CA MET A 88 0.83 9.28 0.15
C MET A 88 0.76 10.39 1.20
N VAL A 89 1.88 10.69 1.89
CA VAL A 89 1.97 11.80 2.85
C VAL A 89 1.79 13.15 2.14
N THR A 90 2.29 13.28 0.91
CA THR A 90 2.07 14.48 0.09
C THR A 90 0.57 14.71 -0.17
N MET A 91 -0.20 13.65 -0.44
CA MET A 91 -1.66 13.72 -0.60
C MET A 91 -2.40 13.98 0.72
N MET A 92 -1.90 13.44 1.81
CA MET A 92 -2.53 13.48 3.13
C MET A 92 -1.53 13.90 4.21
N PRO A 93 -1.17 15.20 4.32
CA PRO A 93 -0.10 15.66 5.21
C PRO A 93 -0.29 15.33 6.70
N ASN A 94 -1.54 15.14 7.13
CA ASN A 94 -1.88 14.80 8.52
C ASN A 94 -2.03 13.29 8.78
N VAL A 95 -1.75 12.44 7.78
CA VAL A 95 -1.82 10.99 7.96
C VAL A 95 -0.81 10.51 9.00
N LYS A 96 -1.20 9.52 9.79
CA LYS A 96 -0.26 8.87 10.72
C LYS A 96 0.46 7.72 10.01
N VAL A 97 1.73 7.53 10.33
CA VAL A 97 2.54 6.46 9.75
C VAL A 97 2.96 5.49 10.86
N GLY A 98 2.57 4.22 10.71
CA GLY A 98 3.12 3.12 11.47
C GLY A 98 4.18 2.39 10.62
N HIS A 99 4.91 1.45 11.19
CA HIS A 99 5.89 0.65 10.45
C HIS A 99 5.83 -0.78 10.93
N ILE A 100 5.84 -1.74 10.00
CA ILE A 100 5.95 -3.14 10.32
C ILE A 100 7.13 -3.75 9.58
N GLY A 101 8.06 -4.34 10.33
CA GLY A 101 9.21 -5.07 9.80
C GLY A 101 8.97 -6.56 9.90
N LEU A 102 9.02 -7.23 8.75
CA LEU A 102 8.85 -8.67 8.62
C LEU A 102 10.05 -9.26 7.92
N PHE A 103 10.49 -10.43 8.36
CA PHE A 103 11.39 -11.28 7.59
C PHE A 103 10.85 -12.70 7.56
N ARG A 104 11.25 -13.45 6.56
CA ARG A 104 10.90 -14.87 6.48
C ARG A 104 11.94 -15.66 7.23
N ASP A 105 11.50 -16.43 8.23
CA ASP A 105 12.38 -17.35 8.94
C ASP A 105 12.97 -18.37 7.96
N PRO A 106 14.32 -18.52 7.89
CA PRO A 106 14.95 -19.39 6.90
C PRO A 106 14.69 -20.89 7.15
N GLN A 107 14.27 -21.28 8.35
CA GLN A 107 13.99 -22.67 8.69
C GLN A 107 12.51 -23.02 8.55
N THR A 108 11.61 -22.16 9.07
CA THR A 108 10.16 -22.42 9.05
C THR A 108 9.47 -21.82 7.84
N LEU A 109 10.12 -20.88 7.14
CA LEU A 109 9.59 -20.06 6.05
C LEU A 109 8.38 -19.20 6.48
N GLU A 110 8.09 -19.12 7.76
CA GLU A 110 7.02 -18.30 8.32
C GLU A 110 7.46 -16.83 8.44
N PRO A 111 6.53 -15.87 8.28
CA PRO A 111 6.81 -14.45 8.47
C PRO A 111 6.99 -14.15 9.96
N VAL A 112 8.16 -13.62 10.32
CA VAL A 112 8.50 -13.22 11.69
C VAL A 112 8.55 -11.69 11.77
N LYS A 113 7.84 -11.14 12.76
CA LYS A 113 7.83 -9.70 13.04
C LYS A 113 9.05 -9.33 13.89
N TYR A 114 9.96 -8.52 13.34
CA TYR A 114 11.12 -8.01 14.07
C TYR A 114 10.97 -6.53 14.50
N TYR A 115 10.05 -5.79 13.87
CA TYR A 115 9.80 -4.40 14.21
C TYR A 115 8.31 -4.07 14.06
N PHE A 116 7.75 -3.35 15.04
CA PHE A 116 6.39 -2.87 14.96
C PHE A 116 6.23 -1.59 15.76
N LYS A 117 6.06 -0.48 15.07
CA LYS A 117 5.77 0.81 15.66
C LYS A 117 4.50 1.37 15.03
N LYS A 118 3.55 1.76 15.85
CA LYS A 118 2.24 2.23 15.38
C LYS A 118 1.75 3.43 16.19
N PRO A 119 0.86 4.27 15.63
CA PRO A 119 0.15 5.27 16.39
C PRO A 119 -0.64 4.62 17.55
N PRO A 120 -0.76 5.29 18.71
CA PRO A 120 -1.47 4.72 19.87
C PRO A 120 -2.95 4.46 19.57
N ASP A 121 -3.56 5.25 18.70
CA ASP A 121 -4.96 5.20 18.30
C ASP A 121 -5.19 4.47 16.96
N ILE A 122 -4.29 3.57 16.58
CA ILE A 122 -4.34 2.88 15.27
C ILE A 122 -5.64 2.09 15.07
N ALA A 123 -6.21 1.51 16.14
CA ALA A 123 -7.44 0.73 16.09
C ALA A 123 -8.70 1.56 15.73
N GLU A 124 -8.61 2.89 15.84
CA GLU A 124 -9.70 3.82 15.54
C GLU A 124 -9.53 4.46 14.14
N ARG A 125 -8.54 4.02 13.36
CA ARG A 125 -8.20 4.57 12.05
C ARG A 125 -8.49 3.57 10.94
N ASP A 126 -8.78 4.10 9.76
CA ASP A 126 -8.70 3.33 8.53
C ASP A 126 -7.23 3.14 8.17
N VAL A 127 -6.82 1.89 7.95
CA VAL A 127 -5.40 1.54 7.74
C VAL A 127 -5.17 1.14 6.30
N ILE A 128 -4.17 1.75 5.67
CA ILE A 128 -3.65 1.30 4.37
C ILE A 128 -2.27 0.68 4.59
N ILE A 129 -2.17 -0.63 4.44
CA ILE A 129 -0.89 -1.34 4.41
C ILE A 129 -0.32 -1.20 3.01
N VAL A 130 0.97 -0.86 2.91
CA VAL A 130 1.63 -0.65 1.62
C VAL A 130 2.89 -1.48 1.46
N ASP A 131 3.00 -2.11 0.29
CA ASP A 131 4.19 -2.84 -0.17
C ASP A 131 4.21 -2.74 -1.71
N PRO A 132 5.32 -2.42 -2.37
CA PRO A 132 5.36 -2.38 -3.83
C PRO A 132 4.94 -3.68 -4.52
N MET A 133 5.11 -4.84 -3.87
CA MET A 133 4.89 -6.14 -4.51
C MET A 133 4.03 -7.08 -3.67
N LEU A 134 2.95 -7.58 -4.26
CA LEU A 134 2.16 -8.69 -3.73
C LEU A 134 2.53 -9.97 -4.49
N ALA A 135 3.65 -10.62 -4.10
CA ALA A 135 4.13 -11.84 -4.75
C ALA A 135 3.43 -13.10 -4.19
N THR A 136 3.99 -13.73 -3.17
CA THR A 136 3.40 -14.94 -2.56
C THR A 136 2.26 -14.65 -1.58
N GLY A 137 2.08 -13.40 -1.18
CA GLY A 137 1.06 -12.98 -0.20
C GLY A 137 1.46 -13.13 1.27
N GLY A 138 2.51 -13.87 1.60
CA GLY A 138 2.86 -14.19 2.99
C GLY A 138 3.14 -12.96 3.87
N SER A 139 3.95 -12.00 3.40
CA SER A 139 4.23 -10.76 4.14
C SER A 139 3.00 -9.89 4.30
N ALA A 140 2.20 -9.77 3.22
CA ALA A 140 0.96 -8.99 3.24
C ALA A 140 -0.06 -9.59 4.20
N SER A 141 -0.27 -10.91 4.15
CA SER A 141 -1.17 -11.62 5.06
C SER A 141 -0.74 -11.46 6.52
N ALA A 142 0.53 -11.67 6.82
CA ALA A 142 1.04 -11.47 8.19
C ALA A 142 0.87 -10.03 8.67
N ALA A 143 1.14 -9.04 7.82
CA ALA A 143 0.94 -7.63 8.18
C ALA A 143 -0.53 -7.32 8.50
N VAL A 144 -1.46 -7.80 7.68
CA VAL A 144 -2.90 -7.67 7.91
C VAL A 144 -3.30 -8.35 9.23
N GLN A 145 -2.83 -9.57 9.47
CA GLN A 145 -3.11 -10.31 10.69
C GLN A 145 -2.66 -9.52 11.93
N PHE A 146 -1.44 -8.99 11.93
CA PHE A 146 -0.95 -8.16 13.05
C PHE A 146 -1.75 -6.87 13.24
N MET A 147 -2.25 -6.26 12.16
CA MET A 147 -3.12 -5.08 12.29
C MET A 147 -4.49 -5.45 12.88
N LYS A 148 -5.06 -6.60 12.53
CA LYS A 148 -6.29 -7.13 13.14
C LYS A 148 -6.10 -7.43 14.63
N GLU A 149 -4.98 -8.02 15.02
CA GLU A 149 -4.64 -8.31 16.42
C GLU A 149 -4.56 -7.07 17.31
N VAL A 150 -4.14 -5.93 16.75
CA VAL A 150 -4.14 -4.65 17.48
C VAL A 150 -5.45 -3.88 17.39
N GLY A 151 -6.50 -4.50 16.84
CA GLY A 151 -7.88 -4.00 16.87
C GLY A 151 -8.29 -3.18 15.65
N CYS A 152 -7.50 -3.11 14.58
CA CYS A 152 -7.89 -2.41 13.35
C CYS A 152 -9.05 -3.15 12.67
N LYS A 153 -10.09 -2.41 12.29
CA LYS A 153 -11.31 -2.96 11.68
C LYS A 153 -11.38 -2.72 10.18
N HIS A 154 -10.88 -1.58 9.72
CA HIS A 154 -10.89 -1.17 8.32
C HIS A 154 -9.46 -1.17 7.80
N ILE A 155 -9.13 -2.18 7.02
CA ILE A 155 -7.78 -2.40 6.48
C ILE A 155 -7.89 -2.53 4.97
N LYS A 156 -7.03 -1.81 4.25
CA LYS A 156 -6.80 -1.95 2.82
C LYS A 156 -5.34 -2.35 2.59
N LEU A 157 -5.10 -3.14 1.55
CA LEU A 157 -3.76 -3.45 1.07
C LEU A 157 -3.54 -2.74 -0.26
N MET A 158 -2.44 -2.02 -0.41
CA MET A 158 -2.09 -1.32 -1.64
C MET A 158 -0.69 -1.71 -2.10
N CYS A 159 -0.61 -2.31 -3.30
CA CYS A 159 0.63 -2.76 -3.91
C CYS A 159 0.75 -2.20 -5.33
N ILE A 160 1.97 -1.93 -5.82
CA ILE A 160 2.16 -1.45 -7.19
C ILE A 160 1.93 -2.58 -8.17
N ILE A 161 2.55 -3.74 -7.97
CA ILE A 161 2.27 -4.93 -8.77
C ILE A 161 1.86 -6.11 -7.88
N GLY A 162 1.03 -6.98 -8.44
CA GLY A 162 0.60 -8.21 -7.79
C GLY A 162 0.69 -9.41 -8.70
N ALA A 163 0.80 -10.61 -8.12
CA ALA A 163 0.63 -11.88 -8.78
C ALA A 163 -0.69 -12.54 -8.36
N PRO A 164 -1.34 -13.33 -9.22
CA PRO A 164 -2.58 -14.05 -8.89
C PRO A 164 -2.46 -14.91 -7.64
N GLU A 165 -1.29 -15.51 -7.42
CA GLU A 165 -1.00 -16.37 -6.25
C GLU A 165 -1.09 -15.57 -4.95
N GLY A 166 -0.48 -14.38 -4.90
CA GLY A 166 -0.55 -13.51 -3.73
C GLY A 166 -1.95 -12.98 -3.46
N VAL A 167 -2.66 -12.63 -4.52
CA VAL A 167 -4.07 -12.23 -4.43
C VAL A 167 -4.93 -13.37 -3.87
N ALA A 168 -4.74 -14.59 -4.36
CA ALA A 168 -5.49 -15.76 -3.88
C ALA A 168 -5.25 -16.04 -2.39
N VAL A 169 -4.01 -15.90 -1.91
CA VAL A 169 -3.69 -16.01 -0.47
C VAL A 169 -4.45 -14.97 0.33
N MET A 170 -4.39 -13.71 -0.09
CA MET A 170 -5.08 -12.61 0.59
C MET A 170 -6.60 -12.80 0.61
N GLN A 171 -7.20 -13.20 -0.51
CA GLN A 171 -8.64 -13.45 -0.59
C GLN A 171 -9.09 -14.61 0.30
N LYS A 172 -8.25 -15.63 0.45
CA LYS A 172 -8.53 -16.79 1.29
C LYS A 172 -8.42 -16.45 2.78
N GLU A 173 -7.35 -15.77 3.18
CA GLU A 173 -7.02 -15.54 4.59
C GLU A 173 -7.65 -14.26 5.14
N HIS A 174 -7.84 -13.26 4.28
CA HIS A 174 -8.40 -11.94 4.63
C HIS A 174 -9.48 -11.48 3.64
N PRO A 175 -10.61 -12.21 3.55
CA PRO A 175 -11.69 -11.90 2.60
C PRO A 175 -12.41 -10.56 2.85
N ASP A 176 -12.10 -9.90 3.95
CA ASP A 176 -12.60 -8.61 4.40
C ASP A 176 -11.66 -7.43 4.08
N VAL A 177 -10.51 -7.69 3.44
CA VAL A 177 -9.51 -6.67 3.09
C VAL A 177 -9.52 -6.40 1.59
N ASP A 178 -9.81 -5.18 1.19
CA ASP A 178 -9.72 -4.78 -0.21
C ASP A 178 -8.27 -4.61 -0.66
N ILE A 179 -7.98 -5.09 -1.86
CA ILE A 179 -6.64 -5.11 -2.45
C ILE A 179 -6.61 -4.14 -3.63
N TYR A 180 -5.67 -3.20 -3.60
CA TYR A 180 -5.45 -2.21 -4.65
C TYR A 180 -4.10 -2.48 -5.32
N VAL A 181 -4.09 -2.66 -6.64
CA VAL A 181 -2.86 -2.90 -7.43
C VAL A 181 -2.85 -2.04 -8.69
N ALA A 182 -1.68 -1.48 -9.04
CA ALA A 182 -1.54 -0.76 -10.31
C ALA A 182 -1.48 -1.73 -11.51
N ALA A 183 -0.98 -2.96 -11.30
CA ALA A 183 -1.12 -4.05 -12.25
C ALA A 183 -1.18 -5.40 -11.56
N LEU A 184 -1.96 -6.30 -12.14
CA LEU A 184 -1.93 -7.73 -11.82
C LEU A 184 -1.18 -8.43 -12.94
N ASP A 185 -0.03 -9.01 -12.62
CA ASP A 185 0.87 -9.68 -13.55
C ASP A 185 0.49 -11.16 -13.73
N ASP A 186 1.22 -11.89 -14.59
CA ASP A 186 0.79 -13.19 -15.06
C ASP A 186 0.90 -14.30 -13.99
N HIS A 187 2.07 -14.41 -13.33
CA HIS A 187 2.35 -15.49 -12.38
C HIS A 187 3.65 -15.23 -11.59
N LEU A 188 3.97 -16.13 -10.67
CA LEU A 188 5.27 -16.21 -10.01
C LEU A 188 6.16 -17.24 -10.72
N ASN A 189 7.46 -16.90 -10.93
CA ASN A 189 8.43 -17.89 -11.40
C ASN A 189 8.85 -18.83 -10.26
N GLU A 190 9.71 -19.81 -10.57
CA GLU A 190 10.23 -20.81 -9.63
C GLU A 190 10.99 -20.23 -8.42
N HIS A 191 11.47 -18.98 -8.54
CA HIS A 191 12.15 -18.26 -7.46
C HIS A 191 11.21 -17.31 -6.68
N GLY A 192 9.92 -17.29 -6.99
CA GLY A 192 8.92 -16.45 -6.34
C GLY A 192 8.92 -14.98 -6.81
N TYR A 193 9.55 -14.68 -7.95
CA TYR A 193 9.45 -13.35 -8.57
C TYR A 193 8.22 -13.25 -9.45
N ILE A 194 7.58 -12.07 -9.41
CA ILE A 194 6.45 -11.73 -10.28
C ILE A 194 6.94 -11.62 -11.73
N VAL A 195 6.19 -12.21 -12.67
CA VAL A 195 6.48 -12.20 -14.12
C VAL A 195 5.32 -11.51 -14.85
N PRO A 196 5.59 -10.49 -15.71
CA PRO A 196 6.88 -9.92 -16.08
C PRO A 196 7.54 -9.10 -14.96
N GLY A 197 6.79 -8.60 -13.97
CA GLY A 197 7.32 -7.98 -12.77
C GLY A 197 8.08 -6.67 -12.99
N LEU A 198 8.89 -6.33 -12.00
CA LEU A 198 9.82 -5.18 -12.00
C LEU A 198 11.15 -5.50 -11.28
N GLY A 199 11.43 -6.78 -11.02
CA GLY A 199 12.59 -7.22 -10.24
C GLY A 199 12.34 -7.11 -8.73
N ASP A 200 13.42 -6.97 -7.93
CA ASP A 200 13.33 -6.72 -6.50
C ASP A 200 13.14 -5.22 -6.25
N ALA A 201 11.93 -4.84 -5.79
CA ALA A 201 11.61 -3.44 -5.55
C ALA A 201 12.45 -2.84 -4.42
N GLY A 202 12.75 -3.60 -3.37
CA GLY A 202 13.58 -3.12 -2.26
C GLY A 202 15.00 -2.78 -2.72
N ASP A 203 15.63 -3.68 -3.47
CA ASP A 203 16.96 -3.44 -4.00
C ASP A 203 16.98 -2.26 -5.00
N ARG A 204 15.96 -2.15 -5.86
CA ARG A 204 15.84 -1.04 -6.80
C ARG A 204 15.58 0.31 -6.13
N ILE A 205 14.77 0.35 -5.05
CA ILE A 205 14.51 1.56 -4.27
C ILE A 205 15.78 2.01 -3.54
N PHE A 206 16.52 1.08 -2.94
CA PHE A 206 17.62 1.41 -2.04
C PHE A 206 19.00 1.32 -2.70
N GLY A 207 19.09 0.77 -3.91
CA GLY A 207 20.37 0.62 -4.62
C GLY A 207 21.29 -0.39 -3.92
N THR A 208 20.73 -1.50 -3.44
CA THR A 208 21.45 -2.51 -2.65
C THR A 208 21.97 -3.68 -3.47
N LYS A 209 21.80 -3.65 -4.79
CA LYS A 209 22.45 -4.53 -5.77
C LYS A 209 23.10 -3.72 -6.87
#